data_0d2ed7b250d49f45fd768b47779ea2ab
#
_entry.id   0d2ed7b250d49f45fd768b47779ea2ab
#
_cell.length_a   1.000
_cell.length_b   1.000
_cell.length_c   1.000
_cell.angle_alpha   90.00
_cell.angle_beta   90.00
_cell.angle_gamma   90.00
#
_symmetry.space_group_name_H-M   'P 1'
#
loop_
_entity.id
_entity.type
_entity.pdbx_description
1 polymer ?
#
loop_
_entity_poly.entity_id
_entity_poly.type
_entity_poly.pdbx_seq_one_letter_code
_entity_poly.pdbx_strand_id
1 'polypeptide(L)'
;VGDSWNISLITSLEDMFRDAYAFNQDISGWDTSSVTDMRFMFSRATLFNQDINTSGDSWNTAAVTSMENMFFEATNFNGNISGWDTSSVTEMDNMFEDASAFNQDISAWNTSSVTDMDSMFEGATVFNGDISGWDTSKVEYMDSMFEDASAFNQDINTSGDSWNTSSVTDMDLMFDGATNFNGNISGWDTSSVTQMNDM
;
A
#
# COMPACT_ATOMS: atom_id res chain seq x y z
N VAL A 1 -25.83 14.58 -18.28
CA VAL A 1 -24.46 14.44 -18.77
C VAL A 1 -23.65 15.27 -17.79
N GLY A 2 -23.09 14.62 -16.76
CA GLY A 2 -22.28 15.30 -15.77
C GLY A 2 -21.00 15.81 -16.43
N ASP A 3 -20.63 17.05 -16.10
CA ASP A 3 -19.34 17.61 -16.50
C ASP A 3 -18.26 16.69 -15.93
N SER A 4 -17.46 16.03 -16.79
CA SER A 4 -16.31 15.25 -16.35
C SER A 4 -15.31 16.23 -15.73
N TRP A 5 -14.90 15.95 -14.49
CA TRP A 5 -13.85 16.76 -13.86
C TRP A 5 -12.58 16.65 -14.70
N ASN A 6 -12.08 17.79 -15.14
CA ASN A 6 -10.78 17.84 -15.80
C ASN A 6 -9.71 18.09 -14.73
N ILE A 7 -8.96 17.05 -14.40
CA ILE A 7 -7.90 17.10 -13.41
C ILE A 7 -6.49 17.02 -14.01
N SER A 8 -6.36 17.06 -15.33
CA SER A 8 -5.08 16.87 -16.03
C SER A 8 -3.94 17.82 -15.66
N LEU A 9 -4.27 18.94 -14.98
CA LEU A 9 -3.28 19.91 -14.48
C LEU A 9 -3.11 19.85 -12.95
N ILE A 10 -3.83 18.94 -12.28
CA ILE A 10 -3.73 18.77 -10.84
C ILE A 10 -2.45 17.98 -10.51
N THR A 11 -1.68 18.48 -9.57
CA THR A 11 -0.42 17.86 -9.12
C THR A 11 -0.52 17.19 -7.76
N SER A 12 -1.53 17.53 -6.94
CA SER A 12 -1.82 16.88 -5.67
C SER A 12 -3.31 16.58 -5.56
N LEU A 13 -3.62 15.35 -5.15
CA LEU A 13 -4.95 14.87 -4.78
C LEU A 13 -5.03 14.59 -3.27
N GLU A 14 -4.08 15.13 -2.50
CA GLU A 14 -4.04 15.00 -1.03
C GLU A 14 -5.41 15.35 -0.43
N ASP A 15 -5.90 14.51 0.48
CA ASP A 15 -7.16 14.68 1.21
C ASP A 15 -8.44 14.78 0.34
N MET A 16 -8.38 14.58 -0.99
CA MET A 16 -9.50 14.95 -1.88
C MET A 16 -10.83 14.28 -1.53
N PHE A 17 -10.84 13.06 -1.10
CA PHE A 17 -12.02 12.30 -0.66
C PHE A 17 -11.88 11.81 0.79
N ARG A 18 -10.99 12.41 1.57
CA ARG A 18 -10.83 12.08 2.98
C ARG A 18 -12.15 12.28 3.72
N ASP A 19 -12.50 11.32 4.59
CA ASP A 19 -13.76 11.30 5.32
C ASP A 19 -15.04 11.31 4.44
N ALA A 20 -14.89 11.06 3.14
CA ALA A 20 -16.03 10.99 2.21
C ALA A 20 -16.72 9.60 2.31
N TYR A 21 -17.28 9.29 3.47
CA TYR A 21 -17.81 7.96 3.83
C TYR A 21 -18.77 7.34 2.80
N ALA A 22 -19.53 8.17 2.07
CA ALA A 22 -20.52 7.73 1.08
C ALA A 22 -20.04 7.81 -0.37
N PHE A 23 -18.79 8.26 -0.59
CA PHE A 23 -18.27 8.40 -1.94
C PHE A 23 -17.98 7.02 -2.56
N ASN A 24 -18.57 6.76 -3.72
CA ASN A 24 -18.32 5.56 -4.53
C ASN A 24 -18.66 5.81 -6.01
N GLN A 25 -18.29 6.98 -6.54
CA GLN A 25 -18.52 7.30 -7.93
C GLN A 25 -17.39 6.77 -8.81
N ASP A 26 -17.74 6.42 -10.05
CA ASP A 26 -16.76 6.04 -11.07
C ASP A 26 -15.89 7.26 -11.47
N ILE A 27 -14.61 7.13 -11.21
CA ILE A 27 -13.57 8.09 -11.54
C ILE A 27 -12.46 7.43 -12.37
N SER A 28 -12.71 6.25 -12.94
CA SER A 28 -11.73 5.47 -13.72
C SER A 28 -11.18 6.22 -14.93
N GLY A 29 -11.90 7.20 -15.44
CA GLY A 29 -11.48 8.03 -16.58
C GLY A 29 -10.62 9.25 -16.23
N TRP A 30 -10.17 9.42 -14.99
CA TRP A 30 -9.38 10.59 -14.61
C TRP A 30 -7.94 10.51 -15.16
N ASP A 31 -7.48 11.60 -15.79
CA ASP A 31 -6.07 11.76 -16.17
C ASP A 31 -5.27 12.24 -14.95
N THR A 32 -4.53 11.32 -14.32
CA THR A 32 -3.69 11.60 -13.15
C THR A 32 -2.21 11.76 -13.52
N SER A 33 -1.88 11.88 -14.78
CA SER A 33 -0.48 11.89 -15.29
C SER A 33 0.41 13.02 -14.72
N SER A 34 -0.21 14.09 -14.21
CA SER A 34 0.51 15.21 -13.57
C SER A 34 0.56 15.09 -12.04
N VAL A 35 -0.11 14.09 -11.45
CA VAL A 35 -0.22 13.95 -9.98
C VAL A 35 1.07 13.35 -9.42
N THR A 36 1.59 14.00 -8.38
CA THR A 36 2.78 13.56 -7.65
C THR A 36 2.49 13.18 -6.22
N ASP A 37 1.33 13.55 -5.67
CA ASP A 37 0.95 13.36 -4.28
C ASP A 37 -0.50 12.85 -4.19
N MET A 38 -0.69 11.67 -3.60
CA MET A 38 -2.00 11.02 -3.39
C MET A 38 -2.26 10.70 -1.91
N ARG A 39 -1.53 11.32 -0.98
CA ARG A 39 -1.68 11.07 0.45
C ARG A 39 -3.12 11.31 0.90
N PHE A 40 -3.61 10.39 1.74
CA PHE A 40 -4.96 10.46 2.34
C PHE A 40 -6.13 10.56 1.35
N MET A 41 -5.91 10.36 0.03
CA MET A 41 -6.93 10.66 -0.98
C MET A 41 -8.28 9.98 -0.72
N PHE A 42 -8.30 8.75 -0.27
CA PHE A 42 -9.51 7.98 0.07
C PHE A 42 -9.54 7.55 1.54
N SER A 43 -8.73 8.20 2.39
CA SER A 43 -8.71 7.91 3.82
C SER A 43 -10.13 8.02 4.39
N ARG A 44 -10.63 6.95 5.02
CA ARG A 44 -11.98 6.80 5.55
C ARG A 44 -13.11 6.93 4.52
N ALA A 45 -12.84 6.82 3.24
CA ALA A 45 -13.88 6.69 2.22
C ALA A 45 -14.48 5.27 2.25
N THR A 46 -15.20 4.94 3.32
CA THR A 46 -15.57 3.57 3.69
C THR A 46 -16.42 2.83 2.65
N LEU A 47 -17.16 3.52 1.77
CA LEU A 47 -17.92 2.89 0.69
C LEU A 47 -17.18 2.88 -0.65
N PHE A 48 -16.00 3.52 -0.74
CA PHE A 48 -15.27 3.55 -2.00
C PHE A 48 -14.78 2.16 -2.39
N ASN A 49 -15.15 1.72 -3.60
CA ASN A 49 -14.75 0.41 -4.14
C ASN A 49 -14.85 0.41 -5.68
N GLN A 50 -14.19 1.36 -6.35
CA GLN A 50 -14.15 1.42 -7.80
C GLN A 50 -12.79 0.92 -8.31
N ASP A 51 -12.80 0.33 -9.51
CA ASP A 51 -11.59 0.01 -10.24
C ASP A 51 -10.94 1.31 -10.73
N ILE A 52 -9.77 1.60 -10.24
CA ILE A 52 -8.98 2.79 -10.60
C ILE A 52 -7.60 2.36 -11.16
N ASN A 53 -7.61 1.27 -11.92
CA ASN A 53 -6.41 0.74 -12.53
C ASN A 53 -5.95 1.58 -13.71
N THR A 54 -4.65 1.57 -13.99
CA THR A 54 -4.08 2.27 -15.14
C THR A 54 -4.67 1.75 -16.45
N SER A 55 -5.20 2.66 -17.27
CA SER A 55 -5.74 2.37 -18.59
C SER A 55 -5.45 3.52 -19.56
N GLY A 56 -4.45 3.36 -20.40
CA GLY A 56 -3.96 4.46 -21.23
C GLY A 56 -3.38 5.60 -20.38
N ASP A 57 -3.91 6.82 -20.56
CA ASP A 57 -3.49 7.99 -19.75
C ASP A 57 -4.28 8.11 -18.43
N SER A 58 -5.31 7.27 -18.24
CA SER A 58 -6.12 7.29 -17.01
C SER A 58 -5.39 6.59 -15.88
N TRP A 59 -5.49 7.15 -14.67
CA TRP A 59 -4.85 6.62 -13.46
C TRP A 59 -3.37 6.28 -13.66
N ASN A 60 -2.65 7.18 -14.33
CA ASN A 60 -1.21 7.09 -14.45
C ASN A 60 -0.56 7.54 -13.14
N THR A 61 0.10 6.60 -12.45
CA THR A 61 0.73 6.82 -11.14
C THR A 61 2.25 6.98 -11.23
N ALA A 62 2.84 6.98 -12.43
CA ALA A 62 4.30 6.98 -12.61
C ALA A 62 5.04 8.19 -12.00
N ALA A 63 4.34 9.32 -11.78
CA ALA A 63 4.91 10.52 -11.17
C ALA A 63 4.66 10.61 -9.65
N VAL A 64 3.84 9.69 -9.08
CA VAL A 64 3.46 9.73 -7.66
C VAL A 64 4.65 9.33 -6.79
N THR A 65 4.93 10.13 -5.77
CA THR A 65 6.04 9.90 -4.84
C THR A 65 5.58 9.47 -3.46
N SER A 66 4.37 9.81 -3.03
CA SER A 66 3.79 9.37 -1.76
C SER A 66 2.35 8.88 -1.94
N MET A 67 2.07 7.73 -1.31
CA MET A 67 0.76 7.11 -1.19
C MET A 67 0.39 6.88 0.28
N GLU A 68 1.05 7.60 1.19
CA GLU A 68 0.83 7.57 2.64
C GLU A 68 -0.68 7.66 2.94
N ASN A 69 -1.21 6.74 3.76
CA ASN A 69 -2.61 6.73 4.21
C ASN A 69 -3.68 6.75 3.10
N MET A 70 -3.33 6.43 1.84
CA MET A 70 -4.25 6.65 0.71
C MET A 70 -5.59 5.93 0.87
N PHE A 71 -5.62 4.72 1.43
CA PHE A 71 -6.83 3.92 1.69
C PHE A 71 -7.01 3.59 3.17
N PHE A 72 -6.42 4.38 4.07
CA PHE A 72 -6.56 4.23 5.51
C PHE A 72 -8.04 4.13 5.90
N GLU A 73 -8.45 3.09 6.65
CA GLU A 73 -9.83 2.82 7.03
C GLU A 73 -10.85 2.80 5.83
N ALA A 74 -10.41 2.58 4.60
CA ALA A 74 -11.30 2.39 3.45
C ALA A 74 -11.84 0.94 3.44
N THR A 75 -12.67 0.62 4.40
CA THR A 75 -13.04 -0.75 4.81
C THR A 75 -13.70 -1.63 3.72
N ASN A 76 -14.28 -1.04 2.66
CA ASN A 76 -14.83 -1.79 1.53
C ASN A 76 -13.93 -1.77 0.29
N PHE A 77 -12.79 -1.07 0.33
CA PHE A 77 -11.96 -0.96 -0.86
C PHE A 77 -11.34 -2.30 -1.23
N ASN A 78 -11.63 -2.74 -2.43
CA ASN A 78 -11.02 -3.90 -3.09
C ASN A 78 -11.00 -3.70 -4.61
N GLY A 79 -10.92 -2.45 -5.08
CA GLY A 79 -10.83 -2.11 -6.49
C GLY A 79 -9.50 -2.53 -7.11
N ASN A 80 -9.51 -2.79 -8.41
CA ASN A 80 -8.30 -3.17 -9.13
C ASN A 80 -7.32 -2.00 -9.26
N ILE A 81 -6.07 -2.22 -8.83
CA ILE A 81 -4.94 -1.29 -8.87
C ILE A 81 -3.65 -1.99 -9.35
N SER A 82 -3.76 -3.17 -9.92
CA SER A 82 -2.61 -4.03 -10.26
C SER A 82 -1.66 -3.43 -11.30
N GLY A 83 -2.13 -2.53 -12.14
CA GLY A 83 -1.33 -1.89 -13.19
C GLY A 83 -0.71 -0.55 -12.77
N TRP A 84 -0.77 -0.16 -11.52
CA TRP A 84 -0.13 1.08 -11.06
C TRP A 84 1.39 0.99 -11.19
N ASP A 85 2.00 2.05 -11.73
CA ASP A 85 3.44 2.23 -11.69
C ASP A 85 3.83 2.89 -10.36
N THR A 86 4.49 2.12 -9.50
CA THR A 86 4.91 2.55 -8.16
C THR A 86 6.41 2.85 -8.08
N SER A 87 7.10 2.87 -9.22
CA SER A 87 8.56 2.99 -9.28
C SER A 87 9.15 4.28 -8.68
N SER A 88 8.32 5.35 -8.59
CA SER A 88 8.72 6.63 -8.00
C SER A 88 8.27 6.78 -6.53
N VAL A 89 7.48 5.85 -6.01
CA VAL A 89 6.91 5.95 -4.65
C VAL A 89 7.98 5.66 -3.61
N THR A 90 8.09 6.54 -2.61
CA THR A 90 9.02 6.43 -1.48
C THR A 90 8.31 6.13 -0.15
N GLU A 91 7.03 6.47 -0.03
CA GLU A 91 6.23 6.35 1.20
C GLU A 91 4.94 5.59 0.90
N MET A 92 4.72 4.49 1.61
CA MET A 92 3.53 3.63 1.55
C MET A 92 2.98 3.33 2.95
N ASP A 93 3.45 4.08 3.97
CA ASP A 93 3.01 3.90 5.34
C ASP A 93 1.50 4.06 5.48
N ASN A 94 0.89 3.19 6.26
CA ASN A 94 -0.55 3.12 6.53
C ASN A 94 -1.45 3.02 5.27
N MET A 95 -0.89 2.69 4.08
CA MET A 95 -1.64 2.79 2.82
C MET A 95 -2.93 1.98 2.80
N PHE A 96 -2.96 0.81 3.43
CA PHE A 96 -4.12 -0.08 3.54
C PHE A 96 -4.46 -0.42 5.00
N GLU A 97 -4.03 0.40 5.96
CA GLU A 97 -4.38 0.21 7.36
C GLU A 97 -5.90 0.19 7.52
N ASP A 98 -6.42 -0.85 8.18
CA ASP A 98 -7.86 -1.11 8.35
C ASP A 98 -8.69 -1.21 7.04
N ALA A 99 -8.04 -1.36 5.88
CA ALA A 99 -8.73 -1.68 4.62
C ALA A 99 -9.14 -3.16 4.60
N SER A 100 -10.05 -3.53 5.48
CA SER A 100 -10.39 -4.91 5.84
C SER A 100 -10.95 -5.78 4.70
N ALA A 101 -11.36 -5.18 3.55
CA ALA A 101 -11.78 -5.91 2.36
C ALA A 101 -10.67 -6.03 1.29
N PHE A 102 -9.53 -5.37 1.48
CA PHE A 102 -8.50 -5.32 0.44
C PHE A 102 -7.77 -6.65 0.28
N ASN A 103 -7.78 -7.20 -0.93
CA ASN A 103 -7.02 -8.40 -1.30
C ASN A 103 -6.76 -8.47 -2.82
N GLN A 104 -6.33 -7.36 -3.43
CA GLN A 104 -6.01 -7.33 -4.86
C GLN A 104 -4.58 -7.78 -5.13
N ASP A 105 -4.34 -8.18 -6.39
CA ASP A 105 -3.00 -8.52 -6.85
C ASP A 105 -2.15 -7.25 -7.04
N ILE A 106 -1.11 -7.14 -6.22
CA ILE A 106 -0.12 -6.06 -6.24
C ILE A 106 1.30 -6.60 -6.41
N SER A 107 1.43 -7.85 -6.85
CA SER A 107 2.72 -8.53 -7.04
C SER A 107 3.64 -7.85 -8.05
N ALA A 108 3.05 -7.11 -9.01
CA ALA A 108 3.79 -6.40 -10.05
C ALA A 108 4.30 -5.01 -9.62
N TRP A 109 3.98 -4.54 -8.41
CA TRP A 109 4.43 -3.23 -7.95
C TRP A 109 5.96 -3.18 -7.80
N ASN A 110 6.53 -2.07 -8.24
CA ASN A 110 7.96 -1.82 -8.06
C ASN A 110 8.18 -1.04 -6.76
N THR A 111 8.70 -1.72 -5.74
CA THR A 111 8.94 -1.15 -4.40
C THR A 111 10.38 -0.70 -4.18
N SER A 112 11.23 -0.76 -5.20
CA SER A 112 12.69 -0.48 -5.09
C SER A 112 13.07 0.95 -4.67
N SER A 113 12.09 1.87 -4.60
CA SER A 113 12.30 3.24 -4.11
C SER A 113 11.69 3.46 -2.72
N VAL A 114 10.90 2.53 -2.21
CA VAL A 114 10.18 2.68 -0.94
C VAL A 114 11.14 2.62 0.24
N THR A 115 10.97 3.54 1.17
CA THR A 115 11.75 3.63 2.41
C THR A 115 10.88 3.41 3.66
N ASP A 116 9.56 3.56 3.54
CA ASP A 116 8.62 3.47 4.65
C ASP A 116 7.43 2.60 4.28
N MET A 117 7.18 1.54 5.08
CA MET A 117 6.07 0.59 4.95
C MET A 117 5.37 0.35 6.30
N ASP A 118 5.54 1.28 7.26
CA ASP A 118 4.92 1.16 8.58
C ASP A 118 3.41 0.97 8.45
N SER A 119 2.85 0.05 9.20
CA SER A 119 1.41 -0.23 9.25
C SER A 119 0.72 -0.44 7.89
N MET A 120 1.49 -0.73 6.81
CA MET A 120 0.93 -0.74 5.44
C MET A 120 -0.29 -1.66 5.28
N PHE A 121 -0.35 -2.77 6.00
CA PHE A 121 -1.46 -3.75 5.98
C PHE A 121 -2.00 -4.04 7.38
N GLU A 122 -1.76 -3.16 8.36
CA GLU A 122 -2.34 -3.28 9.69
C GLU A 122 -3.87 -3.40 9.58
N GLY A 123 -4.48 -4.36 10.26
CA GLY A 123 -5.92 -4.59 10.21
C GLY A 123 -6.50 -4.99 8.83
N ALA A 124 -5.68 -5.22 7.81
CA ALA A 124 -6.12 -5.73 6.50
C ALA A 124 -6.44 -7.24 6.59
N THR A 125 -7.50 -7.56 7.28
CA THR A 125 -7.82 -8.90 7.80
C THR A 125 -8.00 -10.00 6.75
N VAL A 126 -8.23 -9.65 5.47
CA VAL A 126 -8.36 -10.63 4.37
C VAL A 126 -7.17 -10.60 3.41
N PHE A 127 -6.23 -9.67 3.58
CA PHE A 127 -5.09 -9.55 2.69
C PHE A 127 -4.19 -10.79 2.78
N ASN A 128 -3.94 -11.42 1.64
CA ASN A 128 -3.00 -12.53 1.49
C ASN A 128 -2.40 -12.56 0.07
N GLY A 129 -2.21 -11.38 -0.54
CA GLY A 129 -1.59 -11.24 -1.85
C GLY A 129 -0.13 -11.69 -1.88
N ASP A 130 0.31 -12.17 -3.02
CA ASP A 130 1.73 -12.51 -3.22
C ASP A 130 2.55 -11.23 -3.36
N ILE A 131 3.42 -10.99 -2.39
CA ILE A 131 4.35 -9.86 -2.35
C ILE A 131 5.80 -10.34 -2.23
N SER A 132 6.05 -11.63 -2.49
CA SER A 132 7.38 -12.26 -2.37
C SER A 132 8.43 -11.63 -3.27
N GLY A 133 8.01 -10.97 -4.36
CA GLY A 133 8.90 -10.30 -5.31
C GLY A 133 9.26 -8.85 -4.96
N TRP A 134 8.74 -8.30 -3.88
CA TRP A 134 9.00 -6.89 -3.55
C TRP A 134 10.45 -6.62 -3.16
N ASP A 135 11.05 -5.61 -3.76
CA ASP A 135 12.38 -5.12 -3.37
C ASP A 135 12.24 -4.22 -2.13
N THR A 136 12.73 -4.70 -0.99
CA THR A 136 12.70 -3.98 0.28
C THR A 136 14.07 -3.48 0.72
N SER A 137 15.06 -3.49 -0.18
CA SER A 137 16.46 -3.18 0.15
C SER A 137 16.70 -1.76 0.69
N LYS A 138 15.75 -0.84 0.48
CA LYS A 138 15.80 0.54 1.00
C LYS A 138 14.83 0.81 2.14
N VAL A 139 13.99 -0.14 2.48
CA VAL A 139 13.01 0.05 3.55
C VAL A 139 13.71 0.11 4.90
N GLU A 140 13.42 1.16 5.66
CA GLU A 140 13.98 1.44 6.97
C GLU A 140 12.97 1.13 8.10
N TYR A 141 11.67 1.22 7.81
CA TYR A 141 10.59 1.08 8.77
C TYR A 141 9.55 0.07 8.29
N MET A 142 9.19 -0.88 9.16
CA MET A 142 8.21 -1.94 8.94
C MET A 142 7.42 -2.25 10.21
N ASP A 143 7.35 -1.33 11.18
CA ASP A 143 6.58 -1.59 12.38
C ASP A 143 5.09 -1.77 12.05
N SER A 144 4.44 -2.65 12.76
CA SER A 144 3.02 -3.01 12.58
C SER A 144 2.60 -3.39 11.14
N MET A 145 3.56 -3.65 10.20
CA MET A 145 3.23 -3.81 8.77
C MET A 145 2.12 -4.85 8.51
N PHE A 146 2.02 -5.90 9.32
CA PHE A 146 1.00 -6.95 9.22
C PHE A 146 0.27 -7.17 10.55
N GLU A 147 0.28 -6.20 11.47
CA GLU A 147 -0.47 -6.28 12.71
C GLU A 147 -1.95 -6.54 12.41
N ASP A 148 -2.56 -7.51 13.10
CA ASP A 148 -3.95 -7.94 12.87
C ASP A 148 -4.31 -8.37 11.41
N ALA A 149 -3.34 -8.49 10.50
CA ALA A 149 -3.54 -9.04 9.16
C ALA A 149 -3.77 -10.56 9.23
N SER A 150 -4.87 -10.95 9.79
CA SER A 150 -5.13 -12.34 10.23
C SER A 150 -5.12 -13.39 9.12
N ALA A 151 -5.33 -13.02 7.84
CA ALA A 151 -5.26 -13.94 6.71
C ALA A 151 -3.86 -14.06 6.09
N PHE A 152 -2.94 -13.14 6.39
CA PHE A 152 -1.65 -13.08 5.73
C PHE A 152 -0.80 -14.31 6.05
N ASN A 153 -0.30 -14.99 5.02
CA ASN A 153 0.53 -16.19 5.16
C ASN A 153 1.38 -16.46 3.91
N GLN A 154 2.12 -15.46 3.43
CA GLN A 154 3.02 -15.62 2.28
C GLN A 154 4.46 -15.87 2.73
N ASP A 155 5.23 -16.57 1.89
CA ASP A 155 6.68 -16.66 2.05
C ASP A 155 7.32 -15.35 1.60
N ILE A 156 7.88 -14.62 2.56
CA ILE A 156 8.53 -13.32 2.34
C ILE A 156 10.00 -13.41 2.74
N ASN A 157 10.64 -14.48 2.34
CA ASN A 157 12.04 -14.72 2.64
C ASN A 157 12.97 -13.95 1.70
N THR A 158 14.14 -13.57 2.20
CA THR A 158 15.14 -12.86 1.40
C THR A 158 15.58 -13.69 0.18
N SER A 159 15.52 -13.06 -1.01
CA SER A 159 16.00 -13.62 -2.28
C SER A 159 16.54 -12.49 -3.18
N GLY A 160 17.85 -12.27 -3.14
CA GLY A 160 18.45 -11.10 -3.79
C GLY A 160 18.02 -9.81 -3.09
N ASP A 161 17.44 -8.86 -3.85
CA ASP A 161 16.92 -7.60 -3.28
C ASP A 161 15.47 -7.75 -2.76
N SER A 162 14.79 -8.87 -3.10
CA SER A 162 13.45 -9.16 -2.58
C SER A 162 13.53 -9.50 -1.10
N TRP A 163 12.66 -8.87 -0.31
CA TRP A 163 12.61 -9.00 1.16
C TRP A 163 13.99 -8.92 1.82
N ASN A 164 14.82 -8.01 1.30
CA ASN A 164 16.11 -7.69 1.90
C ASN A 164 15.87 -6.73 3.09
N THR A 165 16.02 -7.26 4.30
CA THR A 165 15.74 -6.53 5.55
C THR A 165 16.97 -5.86 6.16
N SER A 166 18.10 -5.85 5.46
CA SER A 166 19.38 -5.35 6.01
C SER A 166 19.38 -3.85 6.36
N SER A 167 18.45 -3.05 5.80
CA SER A 167 18.30 -1.63 6.11
C SER A 167 17.25 -1.36 7.19
N VAL A 168 16.42 -2.35 7.54
CA VAL A 168 15.30 -2.18 8.48
C VAL A 168 15.81 -1.97 9.89
N THR A 169 15.28 -0.95 10.55
CA THR A 169 15.65 -0.55 11.92
C THR A 169 14.54 -0.79 12.94
N ASP A 170 13.28 -0.86 12.48
CA ASP A 170 12.10 -1.07 13.30
C ASP A 170 11.20 -2.18 12.72
N MET A 171 10.85 -3.16 13.55
CA MET A 171 9.95 -4.27 13.27
C MET A 171 9.01 -4.52 14.46
N ASP A 172 8.76 -3.50 15.31
CA ASP A 172 7.83 -3.65 16.42
C ASP A 172 6.45 -4.09 15.90
N LEU A 173 5.80 -5.01 16.60
CA LEU A 173 4.43 -5.48 16.32
C LEU A 173 4.21 -6.05 14.90
N MET A 174 5.26 -6.25 14.09
CA MET A 174 5.14 -6.54 12.65
C MET A 174 4.15 -7.66 12.30
N PHE A 175 3.99 -8.67 13.15
CA PHE A 175 3.04 -9.79 12.96
C PHE A 175 2.12 -10.00 14.16
N ASP A 176 2.03 -9.04 15.10
CA ASP A 176 1.10 -9.18 16.22
C ASP A 176 -0.33 -9.37 15.68
N GLY A 177 -1.07 -10.33 16.20
CA GLY A 177 -2.41 -10.65 15.68
C GLY A 177 -2.48 -11.30 14.28
N ALA A 178 -1.39 -11.44 13.54
CA ALA A 178 -1.35 -12.15 12.25
C ALA A 178 -1.48 -13.68 12.42
N THR A 179 -2.63 -14.13 12.88
CA THR A 179 -2.87 -15.47 13.46
C THR A 179 -2.64 -16.65 12.50
N ASN A 180 -2.66 -16.43 11.19
CA ASN A 180 -2.37 -17.48 10.20
C ASN A 180 -0.93 -17.43 9.69
N PHE A 181 -0.14 -16.43 10.08
CA PHE A 181 1.20 -16.27 9.53
C PHE A 181 2.11 -17.44 9.94
N ASN A 182 2.65 -18.12 8.96
CA ASN A 182 3.65 -19.17 9.09
C ASN A 182 4.60 -19.19 7.88
N GLY A 183 4.73 -18.04 7.22
CA GLY A 183 5.60 -17.85 6.06
C GLY A 183 7.08 -17.98 6.42
N ASN A 184 7.90 -18.28 5.41
CA ASN A 184 9.34 -18.40 5.61
C ASN A 184 9.99 -17.00 5.66
N ILE A 185 10.71 -16.71 6.74
CA ILE A 185 11.49 -15.49 6.99
C ILE A 185 12.93 -15.80 7.43
N SER A 186 13.37 -17.04 7.24
CA SER A 186 14.65 -17.54 7.81
C SER A 186 15.90 -16.85 7.25
N GLY A 187 15.80 -16.16 6.12
CA GLY A 187 16.91 -15.44 5.50
C GLY A 187 16.97 -13.95 5.85
N TRP A 188 16.11 -13.46 6.73
CA TRP A 188 16.10 -12.05 7.09
C TRP A 188 17.37 -11.63 7.84
N ASP A 189 17.94 -10.51 7.45
CA ASP A 189 19.05 -9.87 8.17
C ASP A 189 18.48 -8.83 9.15
N THR A 190 18.59 -9.13 10.43
CA THR A 190 18.11 -8.28 11.52
C THR A 190 19.24 -7.50 12.20
N SER A 191 20.41 -7.43 11.58
CA SER A 191 21.59 -6.80 12.19
C SER A 191 21.47 -5.27 12.40
N SER A 192 20.58 -4.60 11.65
CA SER A 192 20.28 -3.18 11.79
C SER A 192 19.07 -2.90 12.71
N VAL A 193 18.28 -3.93 13.04
CA VAL A 193 17.03 -3.78 13.81
C VAL A 193 17.33 -3.40 15.25
N THR A 194 16.68 -2.34 15.72
CA THR A 194 16.80 -1.82 17.08
C THR A 194 15.54 -2.03 17.92
N GLN A 195 14.40 -2.28 17.27
CA GLN A 195 13.10 -2.52 17.89
C GLN A 195 12.43 -3.74 17.25
N MET A 196 11.97 -4.69 18.05
CA MET A 196 11.36 -5.95 17.62
C MET A 196 10.47 -6.51 18.74
N ASN A 197 9.67 -5.65 19.38
CA ASN A 197 8.77 -6.07 20.45
C ASN A 197 7.49 -6.66 19.86
N ASP A 198 6.97 -7.70 20.49
CA ASP A 198 5.68 -8.30 20.13
C ASP A 198 5.55 -8.65 18.62
N MET A 199 6.66 -9.09 18.01
CA MET A 199 6.76 -9.48 16.60
C MET A 199 6.13 -10.85 16.29
#